data_35b474c42b07de058b5ce32840c648df
#
_entry.id   35b474c42b07de058b5ce32840c648df
#
_cell.length_a   1.000
_cell.length_b   1.000
_cell.length_c   1.000
_cell.angle_alpha   90.00
_cell.angle_beta   90.00
_cell.angle_gamma   90.00
#
_symmetry.space_group_name_H-M   'P 1'
#
loop_
_entity.id
_entity.type
_entity.pdbx_description
1 polymer ?
#
loop_
_entity_poly.entity_id
_entity_poly.type
_entity_poly.pdbx_seq_one_letter_code
_entity_poly.pdbx_strand_id
1 'polypeptide(L)'
;MTTKSLYLLCSAAPPVFDVAAVIEDAQARGWDVCLGLTPTAAHWLAGSLDGLAALTGHAVRWQYRMPGEPDLWPAPDALLYAPATFNTVNAWALGLTDRLTVGLAAEALGNGTPSTAVACANSALAAHPQYEVSLATLRGAGVRLLQHDNSPAEVPAPFPWTAALDSLDQSAVQI
;
A
#
# COMPACT_ATOMS: atom_id res chain seq x y z
N MET A 1 2.26 19.15 17.91
CA MET A 1 2.98 18.28 16.97
C MET A 1 2.01 17.94 15.85
N THR A 2 2.33 18.23 14.60
CA THR A 2 1.50 17.83 13.46
C THR A 2 1.59 16.31 13.32
N THR A 3 0.46 15.63 13.31
CA THR A 3 0.39 14.18 13.06
C THR A 3 0.86 13.90 11.63
N LYS A 4 1.73 12.92 11.42
CA LYS A 4 2.22 12.54 10.10
C LYS A 4 1.18 11.70 9.37
N SER A 5 0.98 11.99 8.09
CA SER A 5 0.00 11.29 7.25
C SER A 5 0.62 10.10 6.53
N LEU A 6 -0.01 8.94 6.66
CA LEU A 6 0.36 7.69 5.99
C LEU A 6 -0.67 7.34 4.92
N TYR A 7 -0.23 7.18 3.68
CA TYR A 7 -1.05 6.50 2.68
C TYR A 7 -0.82 4.99 2.78
N LEU A 8 -1.81 4.29 3.32
CA LEU A 8 -1.87 2.82 3.33
C LEU A 8 -2.64 2.37 2.09
N LEU A 9 -1.94 1.81 1.11
CA LEU A 9 -2.51 1.34 -0.15
C LEU A 9 -2.52 -0.19 -0.17
N CYS A 10 -3.65 -0.80 -0.53
CA CYS A 10 -3.79 -2.27 -0.50
C CYS A 10 -4.36 -2.81 -1.81
N SER A 11 -3.72 -3.85 -2.33
CA SER A 11 -4.25 -4.67 -3.42
C SER A 11 -5.06 -5.86 -2.88
N ALA A 12 -5.81 -6.50 -3.76
CA ALA A 12 -6.59 -7.70 -3.45
C ALA A 12 -5.69 -8.94 -3.31
N ALA A 13 -5.21 -9.19 -2.12
CA ALA A 13 -4.57 -10.42 -1.67
C ALA A 13 -5.07 -10.73 -0.25
N PRO A 14 -5.08 -12.01 0.20
CA PRO A 14 -5.65 -12.38 1.49
C PRO A 14 -5.26 -11.53 2.69
N PRO A 15 -4.01 -11.01 2.82
CA PRO A 15 -3.64 -10.15 3.93
C PRO A 15 -4.44 -8.85 4.04
N VAL A 16 -5.17 -8.43 3.00
CA VAL A 16 -6.01 -7.22 3.06
C VAL A 16 -7.14 -7.33 4.09
N PHE A 17 -7.55 -8.55 4.46
CA PHE A 17 -8.56 -8.76 5.49
C PHE A 17 -8.08 -8.36 6.90
N ASP A 18 -6.78 -8.21 7.11
CA ASP A 18 -6.20 -7.77 8.39
C ASP A 18 -6.08 -6.24 8.48
N VAL A 19 -6.49 -5.50 7.45
CA VAL A 19 -6.23 -4.06 7.30
C VAL A 19 -6.71 -3.22 8.48
N ALA A 20 -7.81 -3.59 9.14
CA ALA A 20 -8.31 -2.86 10.32
C ALA A 20 -7.29 -2.86 11.46
N ALA A 21 -6.75 -4.04 11.80
CA ALA A 21 -5.72 -4.18 12.84
C ALA A 21 -4.43 -3.43 12.48
N VAL A 22 -4.08 -3.40 11.20
CA VAL A 22 -2.91 -2.66 10.70
C VAL A 22 -3.10 -1.15 10.83
N ILE A 23 -4.31 -0.65 10.56
CA ILE A 23 -4.66 0.77 10.77
C ILE A 23 -4.52 1.12 12.25
N GLU A 24 -5.05 0.30 13.15
CA GLU A 24 -4.94 0.51 14.60
C GLU A 24 -3.48 0.55 15.07
N ASP A 25 -2.63 -0.38 14.59
CA ASP A 25 -1.19 -0.40 14.91
C ASP A 25 -0.48 0.86 14.37
N ALA A 26 -0.77 1.27 13.13
CA ALA A 26 -0.20 2.48 12.55
C ALA A 26 -0.63 3.74 13.34
N GLN A 27 -1.91 3.83 13.75
CA GLN A 27 -2.41 4.92 14.57
C GLN A 27 -1.76 4.94 15.97
N ALA A 28 -1.56 3.77 16.58
CA ALA A 28 -0.84 3.65 17.85
C ALA A 28 0.61 4.14 17.76
N ARG A 29 1.22 4.10 16.58
CA ARG A 29 2.56 4.66 16.26
C ARG A 29 2.51 6.16 15.93
N GLY A 30 1.33 6.78 15.93
CA GLY A 30 1.15 8.22 15.70
C GLY A 30 0.90 8.61 14.25
N TRP A 31 0.56 7.65 13.36
CA TRP A 31 0.21 7.96 11.99
C TRP A 31 -1.28 8.35 11.83
N ASP A 32 -1.54 9.36 11.02
CA ASP A 32 -2.86 9.67 10.46
C ASP A 32 -3.02 8.88 9.17
N VAL A 33 -3.87 7.85 9.18
CA VAL A 33 -3.94 6.85 8.10
C VAL A 33 -5.01 7.18 7.09
N CYS A 34 -4.64 7.28 5.81
CA CYS A 34 -5.54 7.37 4.67
C CYS A 34 -5.52 6.05 3.90
N LEU A 35 -6.65 5.33 3.87
CA LEU A 35 -6.75 4.00 3.26
C LEU A 35 -7.16 4.07 1.79
N GLY A 36 -6.29 3.58 0.90
CA GLY A 36 -6.57 3.38 -0.52
C GLY A 36 -6.62 1.90 -0.88
N LEU A 37 -7.63 1.49 -1.62
CA LEU A 37 -7.83 0.11 -2.05
C LEU A 37 -7.83 0.01 -3.57
N THR A 38 -7.33 -1.09 -4.12
CA THR A 38 -7.67 -1.41 -5.51
C THR A 38 -9.17 -1.70 -5.62
N PRO A 39 -9.81 -1.54 -6.80
CA PRO A 39 -11.25 -1.83 -6.95
C PRO A 39 -11.64 -3.23 -6.49
N THR A 40 -10.81 -4.23 -6.77
CA THR A 40 -11.05 -5.61 -6.32
C THR A 40 -10.94 -5.75 -4.79
N ALA A 41 -9.96 -5.08 -4.16
CA ALA A 41 -9.83 -5.08 -2.70
C ALA A 41 -11.03 -4.38 -2.04
N ALA A 42 -11.50 -3.27 -2.59
CA ALA A 42 -12.70 -2.59 -2.13
C ALA A 42 -13.95 -3.49 -2.25
N HIS A 43 -14.06 -4.26 -3.34
CA HIS A 43 -15.14 -5.24 -3.49
C HIS A 43 -15.09 -6.33 -2.41
N TRP A 44 -13.91 -6.87 -2.11
CA TRP A 44 -13.75 -7.87 -1.04
C TRP A 44 -14.12 -7.34 0.34
N LEU A 45 -13.85 -6.05 0.59
CA LEU A 45 -14.11 -5.38 1.86
C LEU A 45 -15.41 -4.57 1.87
N ALA A 46 -16.31 -4.76 0.89
CA ALA A 46 -17.50 -3.92 0.71
C ALA A 46 -18.34 -3.77 2.00
N GLY A 47 -18.48 -4.83 2.80
CA GLY A 47 -19.21 -4.79 4.07
C GLY A 47 -18.49 -4.08 5.21
N SER A 48 -17.21 -3.73 5.04
CA SER A 48 -16.36 -3.12 6.08
C SER A 48 -15.95 -1.68 5.76
N LEU A 49 -16.25 -1.15 4.57
CA LEU A 49 -15.75 0.15 4.11
C LEU A 49 -16.14 1.30 5.03
N ASP A 50 -17.40 1.33 5.50
CA ASP A 50 -17.87 2.38 6.41
C ASP A 50 -17.15 2.31 7.77
N GLY A 51 -16.92 1.09 8.28
CA GLY A 51 -16.16 0.86 9.51
C GLY A 51 -14.70 1.30 9.37
N LEU A 52 -14.07 1.02 8.23
CA LEU A 52 -12.70 1.43 7.93
C LEU A 52 -12.60 2.97 7.77
N ALA A 53 -13.59 3.60 7.15
CA ALA A 53 -13.65 5.06 7.06
C ALA A 53 -13.84 5.69 8.44
N ALA A 54 -14.69 5.11 9.30
CA ALA A 54 -14.85 5.57 10.67
C ALA A 54 -13.57 5.39 11.51
N LEU A 55 -12.85 4.28 11.32
CA LEU A 55 -11.61 3.96 12.02
C LEU A 55 -10.48 4.95 11.65
N THR A 56 -10.33 5.27 10.37
CA THR A 56 -9.30 6.20 9.89
C THR A 56 -9.69 7.67 10.08
N GLY A 57 -10.98 8.00 10.17
CA GLY A 57 -11.48 9.37 10.11
C GLY A 57 -11.44 9.97 8.69
N HIS A 58 -11.07 9.20 7.68
CA HIS A 58 -10.97 9.60 6.29
C HIS A 58 -11.82 8.70 5.39
N ALA A 59 -12.31 9.25 4.27
CA ALA A 59 -12.99 8.44 3.26
C ALA A 59 -12.03 7.38 2.68
N VAL A 60 -12.45 6.12 2.65
CA VAL A 60 -11.73 5.05 1.93
C VAL A 60 -11.85 5.30 0.43
N ARG A 61 -10.74 5.25 -0.29
CA ARG A 61 -10.71 5.56 -1.73
C ARG A 61 -10.25 4.36 -2.55
N TRP A 62 -10.93 4.12 -3.68
CA TRP A 62 -10.58 3.05 -4.65
C TRP A 62 -10.74 3.47 -6.11
N GLN A 63 -11.19 4.70 -6.35
CA GLN A 63 -11.40 5.28 -7.69
C GLN A 63 -10.88 6.71 -7.73
N TYR A 64 -10.46 7.14 -8.92
CA TYR A 64 -10.15 8.54 -9.16
C TYR A 64 -11.37 9.43 -8.94
N ARG A 65 -11.12 10.62 -8.46
CA ARG A 65 -12.15 11.68 -8.33
C ARG A 65 -12.56 12.21 -9.71
N MET A 66 -13.75 12.75 -9.77
CA MET A 66 -14.13 13.55 -10.91
C MET A 66 -13.36 14.88 -10.91
N PRO A 67 -13.06 15.46 -12.10
CA PRO A 67 -12.45 16.78 -12.16
C PRO A 67 -13.26 17.82 -11.37
N GLY A 68 -12.58 18.62 -10.55
CA GLY A 68 -13.21 19.65 -9.73
C GLY A 68 -13.65 19.21 -8.32
N GLU A 69 -13.63 17.93 -7.99
CA GLU A 69 -13.85 17.46 -6.62
C GLU A 69 -12.65 17.79 -5.73
N PRO A 70 -12.87 18.21 -4.47
CA PRO A 70 -11.79 18.53 -3.54
C PRO A 70 -10.95 17.31 -3.19
N ASP A 71 -9.69 17.52 -2.82
CA ASP A 71 -8.89 16.45 -2.25
C ASP A 71 -9.38 16.11 -0.84
N LEU A 72 -9.59 14.82 -0.60
CA LEU A 72 -10.15 14.31 0.65
C LEU A 72 -9.08 13.94 1.68
N TRP A 73 -7.81 13.89 1.26
CA TRP A 73 -6.70 13.45 2.08
C TRP A 73 -5.61 14.52 2.17
N PRO A 74 -4.93 14.64 3.32
CA PRO A 74 -3.71 15.44 3.40
C PRO A 74 -2.61 14.86 2.51
N ALA A 75 -1.60 15.65 2.19
CA ALA A 75 -0.40 15.13 1.49
C ALA A 75 0.30 14.08 2.36
N PRO A 76 0.82 12.99 1.78
CA PRO A 76 1.43 11.92 2.55
C PRO A 76 2.86 12.28 3.00
N ASP A 77 3.18 12.02 4.26
CA ASP A 77 4.56 12.01 4.77
C ASP A 77 5.27 10.69 4.50
N ALA A 78 4.51 9.61 4.32
CA ALA A 78 4.98 8.29 3.93
C ALA A 78 3.91 7.49 3.19
N LEU A 79 4.34 6.48 2.45
CA LEU A 79 3.47 5.54 1.74
C LEU A 79 3.84 4.10 2.08
N LEU A 80 2.84 3.31 2.44
CA LEU A 80 2.93 1.86 2.55
C LEU A 80 1.99 1.20 1.54
N TYR A 81 2.54 0.47 0.58
CA TYR A 81 1.75 -0.35 -0.34
C TYR A 81 1.83 -1.82 0.07
N ALA A 82 0.85 -2.29 0.82
CA ALA A 82 0.83 -3.64 1.37
C ALA A 82 -0.61 -4.17 1.56
N PRO A 83 -0.95 -5.33 1.00
CA PRO A 83 -0.16 -6.10 0.03
C PRO A 83 -0.09 -5.41 -1.34
N ALA A 84 1.04 -5.53 -2.04
CA ALA A 84 1.21 -5.11 -3.43
C ALA A 84 1.30 -6.36 -4.33
N THR A 85 0.23 -6.67 -5.07
CA THR A 85 0.16 -7.85 -5.93
C THR A 85 1.06 -7.74 -7.16
N PHE A 86 1.25 -8.85 -7.87
CA PHE A 86 1.99 -8.92 -9.14
C PHE A 86 1.59 -7.80 -10.12
N ASN A 87 0.28 -7.60 -10.33
CA ASN A 87 -0.21 -6.54 -11.23
C ASN A 87 0.18 -5.14 -10.73
N THR A 88 0.08 -4.93 -9.43
CA THR A 88 0.42 -3.64 -8.81
C THR A 88 1.91 -3.34 -8.91
N VAL A 89 2.76 -4.30 -8.60
CA VAL A 89 4.22 -4.15 -8.70
C VAL A 89 4.62 -3.81 -10.13
N ASN A 90 4.10 -4.55 -11.12
CA ASN A 90 4.41 -4.29 -12.52
C ASN A 90 3.85 -2.95 -13.02
N ALA A 91 2.60 -2.64 -12.69
CA ALA A 91 1.98 -1.38 -13.10
C ALA A 91 2.73 -0.16 -12.51
N TRP A 92 3.10 -0.23 -11.24
CA TRP A 92 3.84 0.83 -10.55
C TRP A 92 5.23 1.03 -11.16
N ALA A 93 5.98 -0.07 -11.36
CA ALA A 93 7.31 -0.02 -11.97
C ALA A 93 7.29 0.53 -13.41
N LEU A 94 6.23 0.26 -14.16
CA LEU A 94 6.04 0.71 -15.54
C LEU A 94 5.34 2.08 -15.66
N GLY A 95 4.89 2.68 -14.54
CA GLY A 95 4.15 3.94 -14.54
C GLY A 95 2.74 3.85 -15.14
N LEU A 96 2.10 2.69 -15.07
CA LEU A 96 0.74 2.46 -15.59
C LEU A 96 -0.28 2.84 -14.50
N THR A 97 -0.77 4.07 -14.56
CA THR A 97 -1.59 4.70 -13.50
C THR A 97 -3.10 4.62 -13.78
N ASP A 98 -3.57 3.53 -14.35
CA ASP A 98 -4.99 3.27 -14.64
C ASP A 98 -5.85 3.08 -13.37
N ARG A 99 -5.21 2.81 -12.23
CA ARG A 99 -5.84 2.67 -10.92
C ARG A 99 -5.36 3.73 -9.95
N LEU A 100 -6.28 4.27 -9.13
CA LEU A 100 -5.98 5.32 -8.17
C LEU A 100 -4.76 4.98 -7.29
N THR A 101 -4.71 3.77 -6.72
CA THR A 101 -3.64 3.38 -5.80
C THR A 101 -2.26 3.37 -6.46
N VAL A 102 -2.19 2.94 -7.72
CA VAL A 102 -0.94 2.98 -8.49
C VAL A 102 -0.58 4.43 -8.86
N GLY A 103 -1.58 5.25 -9.21
CA GLY A 103 -1.37 6.67 -9.46
C GLY A 103 -0.78 7.39 -8.25
N LEU A 104 -1.37 7.20 -7.07
CA LEU A 104 -0.86 7.77 -5.81
C LEU A 104 0.55 7.29 -5.49
N ALA A 105 0.84 6.01 -5.72
CA ALA A 105 2.18 5.45 -5.51
C ALA A 105 3.21 6.00 -6.50
N ALA A 106 2.83 6.24 -7.75
CA ALA A 106 3.69 6.85 -8.76
C ALA A 106 3.97 8.33 -8.43
N GLU A 107 2.95 9.08 -8.01
CA GLU A 107 3.11 10.47 -7.56
C GLU A 107 4.00 10.57 -6.32
N ALA A 108 3.85 9.66 -5.36
CA ALA A 108 4.70 9.60 -4.18
C ALA A 108 6.18 9.42 -4.54
N LEU A 109 6.51 8.55 -5.52
CA LEU A 109 7.87 8.43 -6.03
C LEU A 109 8.37 9.73 -6.67
N GLY A 110 7.56 10.35 -7.51
CA GLY A 110 7.92 11.61 -8.17
C GLY A 110 8.16 12.75 -7.18
N ASN A 111 7.45 12.75 -6.07
CA ASN A 111 7.57 13.74 -4.99
C ASN A 111 8.65 13.39 -3.96
N GLY A 112 9.34 12.24 -4.09
CA GLY A 112 10.33 11.80 -3.12
C GLY A 112 9.75 11.36 -1.78
N THR A 113 8.46 11.04 -1.71
CA THR A 113 7.81 10.56 -0.48
C THR A 113 8.38 9.19 -0.11
N PRO A 114 8.87 9.00 1.14
CA PRO A 114 9.35 7.70 1.61
C PRO A 114 8.30 6.61 1.40
N SER A 115 8.68 5.57 0.65
CA SER A 115 7.75 4.53 0.24
C SER A 115 8.26 3.15 0.58
N THR A 116 7.42 2.35 1.20
CA THR A 116 7.63 0.92 1.46
C THR A 116 6.56 0.11 0.76
N ALA A 117 6.92 -1.07 0.24
CA ALA A 117 5.94 -2.01 -0.28
C ALA A 117 6.22 -3.43 0.21
N VAL A 118 5.16 -4.21 0.40
CA VAL A 118 5.23 -5.67 0.59
C VAL A 118 4.69 -6.32 -0.69
N ALA A 119 5.61 -6.74 -1.54
CA ALA A 119 5.27 -7.43 -2.77
C ALA A 119 4.73 -8.84 -2.45
N CYS A 120 3.52 -9.12 -2.93
CA CYS A 120 2.75 -10.32 -2.58
C CYS A 120 2.35 -11.05 -3.87
N ALA A 121 3.04 -12.13 -4.18
CA ALA A 121 2.79 -12.95 -5.36
C ALA A 121 2.99 -14.43 -5.02
N ASN A 122 2.28 -15.32 -5.71
CA ASN A 122 2.57 -16.73 -5.64
C ASN A 122 3.84 -17.08 -6.44
N SER A 123 4.41 -18.25 -6.20
CA SER A 123 5.67 -18.68 -6.82
C SER A 123 5.64 -18.69 -8.36
N ALA A 124 4.52 -19.03 -8.98
CA ALA A 124 4.37 -19.02 -10.43
C ALA A 124 4.43 -17.60 -11.01
N LEU A 125 3.77 -16.64 -10.39
CA LEU A 125 3.84 -15.23 -10.79
C LEU A 125 5.20 -14.62 -10.46
N ALA A 126 5.79 -14.98 -9.32
CA ALA A 126 7.12 -14.52 -8.94
C ALA A 126 8.22 -15.02 -9.90
N ALA A 127 8.02 -16.16 -10.55
CA ALA A 127 8.92 -16.69 -11.57
C ALA A 127 8.79 -15.99 -12.95
N HIS A 128 7.81 -15.12 -13.16
CA HIS A 128 7.65 -14.39 -14.40
C HIS A 128 8.81 -13.37 -14.58
N PRO A 129 9.50 -13.35 -15.75
CA PRO A 129 10.68 -12.50 -15.95
C PRO A 129 10.46 -11.02 -15.62
N GLN A 130 9.28 -10.48 -15.91
CA GLN A 130 8.96 -9.08 -15.63
C GLN A 130 8.92 -8.76 -14.14
N TYR A 131 8.57 -9.71 -13.27
CA TYR A 131 8.39 -9.44 -11.86
C TYR A 131 9.67 -8.96 -11.18
N GLU A 132 10.79 -9.67 -11.37
CA GLU A 132 12.07 -9.27 -10.79
C GLU A 132 12.59 -7.96 -11.41
N VAL A 133 12.37 -7.72 -12.70
CA VAL A 133 12.69 -6.44 -13.36
C VAL A 133 11.92 -5.29 -12.71
N SER A 134 10.64 -5.49 -12.44
CA SER A 134 9.80 -4.49 -11.78
C SER A 134 10.22 -4.23 -10.34
N LEU A 135 10.54 -5.29 -9.58
CA LEU A 135 11.07 -5.14 -8.22
C LEU A 135 12.41 -4.37 -8.21
N ALA A 136 13.32 -4.68 -9.14
CA ALA A 136 14.59 -3.97 -9.29
C ALA A 136 14.36 -2.51 -9.65
N THR A 137 13.43 -2.20 -10.52
CA THR A 137 13.05 -0.82 -10.90
C THR A 137 12.57 -0.04 -9.70
N LEU A 138 11.65 -0.60 -8.91
CA LEU A 138 11.12 0.07 -7.72
C LEU A 138 12.19 0.27 -6.63
N ARG A 139 13.07 -0.73 -6.40
CA ARG A 139 14.22 -0.57 -5.49
C ARG A 139 15.15 0.54 -5.95
N GLY A 140 15.47 0.58 -7.25
CA GLY A 140 16.31 1.62 -7.86
C GLY A 140 15.69 3.02 -7.75
N ALA A 141 14.36 3.12 -7.70
CA ALA A 141 13.62 4.35 -7.48
C ALA A 141 13.48 4.73 -5.99
N GLY A 142 14.05 3.94 -5.06
CA GLY A 142 14.07 4.23 -3.63
C GLY A 142 12.92 3.59 -2.83
N VAL A 143 12.09 2.74 -3.43
CA VAL A 143 11.08 1.98 -2.69
C VAL A 143 11.75 0.91 -1.84
N ARG A 144 11.46 0.89 -0.54
CA ARG A 144 11.84 -0.22 0.33
C ARG A 144 10.91 -1.40 0.09
N LEU A 145 11.45 -2.53 -0.36
CA LEU A 145 10.67 -3.70 -0.74
C LEU A 145 10.88 -4.86 0.23
N LEU A 146 9.78 -5.32 0.80
CA LEU A 146 9.63 -6.62 1.42
C LEU A 146 8.91 -7.55 0.45
N GLN A 147 9.06 -8.86 0.61
CA GLN A 147 8.39 -9.85 -0.24
C GLN A 147 7.67 -10.88 0.62
N HIS A 148 6.53 -11.33 0.14
CA HIS A 148 5.71 -12.37 0.75
C HIS A 148 5.26 -13.36 -0.32
N ASP A 149 5.51 -14.66 -0.09
CA ASP A 149 5.02 -15.73 -0.94
C ASP A 149 3.54 -16.03 -0.60
N ASN A 150 2.67 -15.75 -1.56
CA ASN A 150 1.23 -15.98 -1.46
C ASN A 150 0.81 -17.32 -2.11
N SER A 151 1.73 -18.27 -2.24
CA SER A 151 1.44 -19.63 -2.73
C SER A 151 0.57 -20.39 -1.73
N PRO A 152 -0.34 -21.25 -2.20
CA PRO A 152 -1.10 -22.12 -1.30
C PRO A 152 -0.14 -22.97 -0.44
N ALA A 153 -0.33 -22.96 0.86
CA ALA A 153 0.44 -23.73 1.82
C ALA A 153 -0.46 -24.29 2.91
N GLU A 154 -0.09 -25.42 3.50
CA GLU A 154 -0.82 -26.02 4.61
C GLU A 154 -0.83 -25.08 5.83
N VAL A 155 0.29 -24.38 6.08
CA VAL A 155 0.40 -23.31 7.06
C VAL A 155 1.01 -22.10 6.35
N PRO A 156 0.20 -21.08 5.99
CA PRO A 156 0.71 -19.86 5.37
C PRO A 156 1.71 -19.14 6.29
N ALA A 157 2.79 -18.62 5.72
CA ALA A 157 3.67 -17.72 6.45
C ALA A 157 2.91 -16.45 6.86
N PRO A 158 3.15 -15.88 8.06
CA PRO A 158 2.53 -14.64 8.46
C PRO A 158 2.96 -13.50 7.52
N PHE A 159 2.01 -12.64 7.17
CA PHE A 159 2.32 -11.46 6.37
C PHE A 159 3.11 -10.45 7.22
N PRO A 160 4.18 -9.83 6.69
CA PRO A 160 5.13 -9.04 7.48
C PRO A 160 4.64 -7.61 7.79
N TRP A 161 3.45 -7.45 8.36
CA TRP A 161 2.86 -6.15 8.67
C TRP A 161 3.72 -5.32 9.62
N THR A 162 4.18 -5.93 10.71
CA THR A 162 5.04 -5.26 11.70
C THR A 162 6.34 -4.75 11.08
N ALA A 163 7.02 -5.61 10.31
CA ALA A 163 8.26 -5.20 9.62
C ALA A 163 8.02 -4.08 8.59
N ALA A 164 6.86 -4.08 7.92
CA ALA A 164 6.49 -3.02 7.00
C ALA A 164 6.28 -1.68 7.74
N LEU A 165 5.58 -1.69 8.86
CA LEU A 165 5.38 -0.48 9.67
C LEU A 165 6.69 -0.01 10.32
N ASP A 166 7.52 -0.90 10.85
CA ASP A 166 8.83 -0.57 11.43
C ASP A 166 9.74 0.13 10.40
N SER A 167 9.60 -0.23 9.13
CA SER A 167 10.38 0.38 8.06
C SER A 167 10.05 1.86 7.82
N LEU A 168 8.81 2.28 8.12
CA LEU A 168 8.39 3.68 8.00
C LEU A 168 9.02 4.54 9.11
N ASP A 169 9.12 4.00 10.32
CA ASP A 169 9.67 4.72 11.47
C ASP A 169 11.17 5.04 11.27
N GLN A 170 11.92 4.14 10.60
CA GLN A 170 13.32 4.33 10.27
C GLN A 170 13.57 5.44 9.23
N SER A 171 12.62 5.67 8.34
CA SER A 171 12.71 6.72 7.31
C SER A 171 12.47 8.11 7.89
N ALA A 172 11.74 8.21 9.01
CA ALA A 172 11.42 9.47 9.67
C ALA A 172 12.59 10.07 10.49
N VAL A 173 13.67 9.33 10.70
CA VAL A 173 14.84 9.73 11.51
C VAL A 173 15.98 10.35 10.67
N GLN A 174 15.89 10.29 9.35
CA GLN A 174 16.98 10.73 8.44
C GLN A 174 16.76 12.10 7.77
N ILE A 175 15.95 12.97 8.37
CA ILE A 175 15.76 14.37 7.94
C ILE A 175 16.36 15.32 8.96
#